data_c53864d0ea42c98b9e938e41868dcbb2
#
_entry.id   c53864d0ea42c98b9e938e41868dcbb2
#
_cell.length_a   1.000
_cell.length_b   1.000
_cell.length_c   1.000
_cell.angle_alpha   90.00
_cell.angle_beta   90.00
_cell.angle_gamma   90.00
#
_symmetry.space_group_name_H-M   'P 1'
#
loop_
_entity.id
_entity.type
_entity.pdbx_description
1 polymer ?
#
loop_
_entity_poly.entity_id
_entity_poly.type
_entity_poly.pdbx_seq_one_letter_code
_entity_poly.pdbx_strand_id
1 'polypeptide(L)'
;MIVRNYTNTLLELRTCEARYKLLQERREVYYVKYLGVRSPNIEKIGSGKNWSIDGMSVFLDLVGRVNEQTGMSLDDELELLAHQIAELNTVLKRIRAALRKMEGLEFQLYVAIVIDGKTVTEAVQEIAEKNYISEQAVWRYHLPKIREELEAIRRKK
;
A
#
# COMPACT_ATOMS: atom_id res chain seq x y z
N MET A 1 -19.29 7.89 -8.02
CA MET A 1 -19.31 7.41 -6.62
C MET A 1 -18.44 6.19 -6.37
N ILE A 2 -18.64 5.08 -7.08
CA ILE A 2 -17.82 3.86 -6.92
C ILE A 2 -16.33 4.07 -7.29
N VAL A 3 -16.03 4.83 -8.33
CA VAL A 3 -14.66 5.21 -8.74
C VAL A 3 -13.97 5.95 -7.62
N ARG A 4 -14.63 6.94 -7.02
CA ARG A 4 -14.10 7.71 -5.89
C ARG A 4 -13.85 6.81 -4.67
N ASN A 5 -14.77 5.89 -4.38
CA ASN A 5 -14.59 4.94 -3.29
C ASN A 5 -13.37 4.03 -3.52
N TYR A 6 -13.19 3.53 -4.75
CA TYR A 6 -12.03 2.73 -5.09
C TYR A 6 -10.73 3.54 -4.93
N THR A 7 -10.69 4.76 -5.46
CA THR A 7 -9.54 5.65 -5.35
C THR A 7 -9.17 5.91 -3.88
N ASN A 8 -10.16 6.28 -3.06
CA ASN A 8 -9.92 6.55 -1.64
C ASN A 8 -9.40 5.32 -0.90
N THR A 9 -10.01 4.16 -1.12
CA THR A 9 -9.59 2.90 -0.50
C THR A 9 -8.17 2.51 -0.95
N LEU A 10 -7.83 2.71 -2.23
CA LEU A 10 -6.48 2.47 -2.75
C LEU A 10 -5.44 3.38 -2.10
N LEU A 11 -5.76 4.66 -1.90
CA LEU A 11 -4.87 5.61 -1.25
C LEU A 11 -4.69 5.30 0.24
N GLU A 12 -5.75 4.86 0.91
CA GLU A 12 -5.69 4.39 2.29
C GLU A 12 -4.80 3.14 2.41
N LEU A 13 -4.96 2.17 1.52
CA LEU A 13 -4.10 1.00 1.46
C LEU A 13 -2.62 1.38 1.31
N ARG A 14 -2.29 2.26 0.37
CA ARG A 14 -0.91 2.73 0.19
C ARG A 14 -0.34 3.41 1.43
N THR A 15 -1.16 4.17 2.13
CA THR A 15 -0.76 4.81 3.40
C THR A 15 -0.45 3.77 4.47
N CYS A 16 -1.30 2.75 4.62
CA CYS A 16 -1.08 1.65 5.56
C CYS A 16 0.16 0.83 5.21
N GLU A 17 0.37 0.52 3.93
CA GLU A 17 1.55 -0.22 3.45
C GLU A 17 2.85 0.57 3.70
N ALA A 18 2.86 1.87 3.41
CA ALA A 18 4.02 2.73 3.67
C ALA A 18 4.35 2.79 5.16
N ARG A 19 3.35 2.94 6.02
CA ARG A 19 3.53 2.93 7.48
C ARG A 19 4.01 1.57 7.97
N TYR A 20 3.43 0.49 7.49
CA TYR A 20 3.86 -0.86 7.83
C TYR A 20 5.34 -1.09 7.49
N LYS A 21 5.75 -0.68 6.30
CA LYS A 21 7.15 -0.78 5.87
C LYS A 21 8.10 0.01 6.77
N LEU A 22 7.76 1.26 7.11
CA LEU A 22 8.55 2.07 8.03
C LEU A 22 8.71 1.43 9.40
N LEU A 23 7.65 0.84 9.95
CA LEU A 23 7.69 0.17 11.24
C LEU A 23 8.47 -1.15 11.18
N GLN A 24 8.37 -1.90 10.06
CA GLN A 24 9.21 -3.08 9.84
C GLN A 24 10.70 -2.71 9.78
N GLU A 25 11.05 -1.65 9.07
CA GLU A 25 12.43 -1.15 8.98
C GLU A 25 12.95 -0.74 10.36
N ARG A 26 12.13 -0.08 11.16
CA ARG A 26 12.48 0.28 12.56
C ARG A 26 12.71 -0.95 13.42
N ARG A 27 11.83 -1.95 13.31
CA ARG A 27 11.96 -3.21 14.03
C ARG A 27 13.24 -3.95 13.62
N GLU A 28 13.56 -3.98 12.33
CA GLU A 28 14.79 -4.60 11.82
C GLU A 28 16.04 -3.86 12.29
N VAL A 29 16.03 -2.54 12.35
CA VAL A 29 17.13 -1.75 12.91
C VAL A 29 17.36 -2.10 14.39
N TYR A 30 16.31 -2.23 15.19
CA TYR A 30 16.42 -2.66 16.58
C TYR A 30 16.94 -4.09 16.69
N TYR A 31 16.45 -4.98 15.85
CA TYR A 31 16.90 -6.37 15.80
C TYR A 31 18.40 -6.47 15.49
N VAL A 32 18.87 -5.82 14.44
CA VAL A 32 20.27 -5.81 14.06
C VAL A 32 21.14 -5.14 15.12
N LYS A 33 20.69 -4.01 15.65
CA LYS A 33 21.46 -3.24 16.66
C LYS A 33 21.63 -4.00 17.97
N TYR A 34 20.60 -4.67 18.45
CA TYR A 34 20.61 -5.26 19.80
C TYR A 34 20.80 -6.77 19.81
N LEU A 35 20.42 -7.48 18.77
CA LEU A 35 20.62 -8.93 18.67
C LEU A 35 21.87 -9.33 17.89
N GLY A 36 22.31 -8.49 16.94
CA GLY A 36 23.56 -8.69 16.20
C GLY A 36 23.65 -10.00 15.42
N VAL A 37 22.54 -10.68 15.18
CA VAL A 37 22.44 -12.08 14.78
C VAL A 37 23.05 -12.38 13.40
N ARG A 38 23.32 -11.37 12.62
CA ARG A 38 23.91 -11.54 11.28
C ARG A 38 25.41 -11.23 11.20
N SER A 39 26.04 -10.95 12.33
CA SER A 39 27.47 -10.73 12.32
C SER A 39 28.22 -12.07 12.35
N PRO A 40 29.05 -12.38 11.34
CA PRO A 40 29.86 -13.60 11.32
C PRO A 40 30.91 -13.65 12.44
N ASN A 41 31.06 -12.58 13.21
CA ASN A 41 32.02 -12.45 14.30
C ASN A 41 31.43 -12.67 15.71
N ILE A 42 30.15 -13.06 15.81
CA ILE A 42 29.50 -13.31 17.11
C ILE A 42 30.21 -14.42 17.89
N GLU A 43 30.71 -15.43 17.19
CA GLU A 43 31.47 -16.54 17.81
C GLU A 43 32.84 -16.10 18.37
N LYS A 44 33.42 -15.01 17.86
CA LYS A 44 34.71 -14.49 18.31
C LYS A 44 34.61 -13.57 19.52
N ILE A 45 33.43 -13.10 19.87
CA ILE A 45 33.18 -12.35 21.10
C ILE A 45 32.93 -13.38 22.18
N GLY A 46 33.97 -13.96 22.75
CA GLY A 46 33.93 -15.07 23.71
C GLY A 46 33.18 -14.81 25.03
N SER A 47 32.66 -13.60 25.24
CA SER A 47 31.74 -13.19 26.29
C SER A 47 30.29 -13.07 25.82
N GLY A 48 29.98 -13.54 24.61
CA GLY A 48 28.72 -13.31 23.91
C GLY A 48 27.47 -13.89 24.57
N LYS A 49 27.60 -14.79 25.52
CA LYS A 49 26.44 -15.36 26.24
C LYS A 49 25.66 -14.31 27.05
N ASN A 50 26.34 -13.45 27.76
CA ASN A 50 25.69 -12.40 28.55
C ASN A 50 25.20 -11.26 27.68
N TRP A 51 25.95 -10.93 26.63
CA TRP A 51 25.61 -9.88 25.70
C TRP A 51 24.35 -10.23 24.88
N SER A 52 24.20 -11.46 24.41
CA SER A 52 23.01 -11.87 23.63
C SER A 52 21.73 -11.88 24.49
N ILE A 53 21.82 -12.18 25.77
CA ILE A 53 20.70 -12.11 26.73
C ILE A 53 20.30 -10.66 26.97
N ASP A 54 21.26 -9.78 27.21
CA ASP A 54 21.03 -8.35 27.41
C ASP A 54 20.46 -7.70 26.12
N GLY A 55 21.02 -8.04 24.97
CA GLY A 55 20.54 -7.57 23.66
C GLY A 55 19.12 -8.01 23.39
N MET A 56 18.76 -9.26 23.69
CA MET A 56 17.39 -9.77 23.55
C MET A 56 16.42 -9.04 24.48
N SER A 57 16.81 -8.80 25.72
CA SER A 57 16.00 -8.07 26.70
C SER A 57 15.71 -6.64 26.24
N VAL A 58 16.73 -5.94 25.77
CA VAL A 58 16.57 -4.58 25.22
C VAL A 58 15.69 -4.57 23.98
N PHE A 59 15.89 -5.51 23.06
CA PHE A 59 15.07 -5.64 21.86
C PHE A 59 13.60 -5.87 22.20
N LEU A 60 13.31 -6.83 23.08
CA LEU A 60 11.94 -7.13 23.51
C LEU A 60 11.28 -5.96 24.23
N ASP A 61 12.04 -5.22 25.05
CA ASP A 61 11.56 -4.00 25.69
C ASP A 61 11.21 -2.92 24.68
N LEU A 62 12.03 -2.70 23.67
CA LEU A 62 11.79 -1.70 22.63
C LEU A 62 10.59 -2.02 21.75
N VAL A 63 10.45 -3.26 21.30
CA VAL A 63 9.32 -3.66 20.46
C VAL A 63 8.01 -3.81 21.24
N GLY A 64 8.10 -4.12 22.52
CA GLY A 64 6.95 -4.23 23.43
C GLY A 64 6.56 -2.93 24.13
N ARG A 65 7.40 -1.89 24.03
CA ARG A 65 7.11 -0.59 24.66
C ARG A 65 5.93 0.09 24.00
N VAL A 66 4.96 0.45 24.82
CA VAL A 66 3.77 1.19 24.38
C VAL A 66 4.16 2.63 24.01
N ASN A 67 3.82 3.04 22.81
CA ASN A 67 3.94 4.43 22.39
C ASN A 67 2.82 5.24 23.04
N GLU A 68 3.17 6.29 23.79
CA GLU A 68 2.19 7.16 24.46
C GLU A 68 1.21 7.85 23.51
N GLN A 69 1.65 8.12 22.26
CA GLN A 69 0.81 8.77 21.26
C GLN A 69 -0.21 7.81 20.62
N THR A 70 0.15 6.55 20.41
CA THR A 70 -0.69 5.54 19.77
C THR A 70 -1.35 4.59 20.73
N GLY A 71 -0.85 4.47 21.96
CA GLY A 71 -1.31 3.51 22.97
C GLY A 71 -0.97 2.04 22.64
N MET A 72 -0.09 1.80 21.65
CA MET A 72 0.28 0.47 21.18
C MET A 72 1.78 0.26 21.16
N SER A 73 2.22 -0.99 21.31
CA SER A 73 3.60 -1.39 21.06
C SER A 73 3.89 -1.45 19.55
N LEU A 74 5.18 -1.51 19.19
CA LEU A 74 5.60 -1.64 17.79
C LEU A 74 5.03 -2.91 17.13
N ASP A 75 5.09 -4.04 17.81
CA ASP A 75 4.57 -5.31 17.29
C ASP A 75 3.04 -5.31 17.17
N ASP A 76 2.34 -4.74 18.15
CA ASP A 76 0.87 -4.59 18.10
C ASP A 76 0.44 -3.66 16.95
N GLU A 77 1.17 -2.59 16.72
CA GLU A 77 0.89 -1.66 15.61
C GLU A 77 1.13 -2.33 14.26
N LEU A 78 2.18 -3.12 14.11
CA LEU A 78 2.45 -3.92 12.91
C LEU A 78 1.34 -4.94 12.65
N GLU A 79 0.88 -5.63 13.67
CA GLU A 79 -0.22 -6.60 13.56
C GLU A 79 -1.53 -5.93 13.13
N LEU A 80 -1.87 -4.80 13.76
CA LEU A 80 -3.05 -4.02 13.39
C LEU A 80 -2.99 -3.54 11.94
N LEU A 81 -1.85 -3.01 11.50
CA LEU A 81 -1.67 -2.57 10.11
C LEU A 81 -1.76 -3.73 9.13
N ALA A 82 -1.21 -4.90 9.46
CA ALA A 82 -1.33 -6.10 8.63
C ALA A 82 -2.80 -6.51 8.43
N HIS A 83 -3.61 -6.45 9.50
CA HIS A 83 -5.06 -6.69 9.42
C HIS A 83 -5.77 -5.66 8.56
N GLN A 84 -5.49 -4.38 8.76
CA GLN A 84 -6.08 -3.29 7.95
C GLN A 84 -5.74 -3.43 6.47
N ILE A 85 -4.49 -3.76 6.14
CA ILE A 85 -4.04 -4.02 4.76
C ILE A 85 -4.81 -5.18 4.15
N ALA A 86 -4.99 -6.28 4.87
CA ALA A 86 -5.75 -7.44 4.39
C ALA A 86 -7.22 -7.10 4.14
N GLU A 87 -7.86 -6.35 5.03
CA GLU A 87 -9.24 -5.89 4.87
C GLU A 87 -9.39 -4.95 3.67
N LEU A 88 -8.52 -3.96 3.54
CA LEU A 88 -8.52 -3.01 2.42
C LEU A 88 -8.33 -3.72 1.07
N ASN A 89 -7.42 -4.70 1.00
CA ASN A 89 -7.24 -5.53 -0.19
C ASN A 89 -8.51 -6.31 -0.54
N THR A 90 -9.22 -6.83 0.45
CA THR A 90 -10.49 -7.54 0.24
C THR A 90 -11.57 -6.61 -0.30
N VAL A 91 -11.69 -5.41 0.28
CA VAL A 91 -12.62 -4.37 -0.20
C VAL A 91 -12.28 -3.95 -1.63
N LEU A 92 -11.01 -3.67 -1.92
CA LEU A 92 -10.56 -3.32 -3.27
C LEU A 92 -10.88 -4.41 -4.29
N LYS A 93 -10.68 -5.67 -3.94
CA LYS A 93 -11.02 -6.80 -4.82
C LYS A 93 -12.51 -6.82 -5.16
N ARG A 94 -13.37 -6.56 -4.19
CA ARG A 94 -14.83 -6.49 -4.40
C ARG A 94 -15.23 -5.30 -5.29
N ILE A 95 -14.69 -4.11 -5.00
CA ILE A 95 -14.98 -2.90 -5.80
C ILE A 95 -14.46 -3.08 -7.23
N ARG A 96 -13.26 -3.64 -7.41
CA ARG A 96 -12.68 -3.96 -8.72
C ARG A 96 -13.58 -4.88 -9.54
N ALA A 97 -14.11 -5.93 -8.93
CA ALA A 97 -15.05 -6.84 -9.58
C ALA A 97 -16.35 -6.15 -9.99
N ALA A 98 -16.85 -5.22 -9.17
CA ALA A 98 -18.01 -4.41 -9.49
C ALA A 98 -17.74 -3.42 -10.64
N LEU A 99 -16.61 -2.73 -10.63
CA LEU A 99 -16.21 -1.79 -11.68
C LEU A 99 -16.08 -2.46 -13.05
N ARG A 100 -15.56 -3.69 -13.12
CA ARG A 100 -15.42 -4.44 -14.37
C ARG A 100 -16.77 -4.82 -14.99
N LYS A 101 -17.84 -4.84 -14.22
CA LYS A 101 -19.21 -5.13 -14.67
C LYS A 101 -19.97 -3.90 -15.14
N MET A 102 -19.43 -2.69 -14.91
CA MET A 102 -20.10 -1.45 -15.29
C MET A 102 -19.86 -1.13 -16.76
N GLU A 103 -20.92 -0.73 -17.45
CA GLU A 103 -20.91 -0.47 -18.91
C GLU A 103 -20.56 0.98 -19.26
N GLY A 104 -20.54 1.90 -18.31
CA GLY A 104 -20.21 3.31 -18.56
C GLY A 104 -18.79 3.51 -19.10
N LEU A 105 -18.62 4.41 -20.05
CA LEU A 105 -17.30 4.71 -20.67
C LEU A 105 -16.27 5.21 -19.63
N GLU A 106 -16.71 5.99 -18.66
CA GLU A 106 -15.88 6.49 -17.58
C GLU A 106 -15.33 5.35 -16.71
N PHE A 107 -16.16 4.33 -16.44
CA PHE A 107 -15.74 3.15 -15.70
C PHE A 107 -14.76 2.30 -16.49
N GLN A 108 -14.99 2.13 -17.79
CA GLN A 108 -14.07 1.40 -18.67
C GLN A 108 -12.72 2.09 -18.76
N LEU A 109 -12.68 3.42 -18.89
CA LEU A 109 -11.45 4.22 -18.86
C LEU A 109 -10.71 4.06 -17.52
N TYR A 110 -11.42 4.18 -16.44
CA TYR A 110 -10.84 4.04 -15.11
C TYR A 110 -10.24 2.64 -14.89
N VAL A 111 -10.96 1.60 -15.28
CA VAL A 111 -10.48 0.21 -15.21
C VAL A 111 -9.22 0.03 -16.04
N ALA A 112 -9.21 0.51 -17.28
CA ALA A 112 -8.07 0.37 -18.18
C ALA A 112 -6.82 1.08 -17.63
N ILE A 113 -6.96 2.28 -17.09
CA ILE A 113 -5.84 3.11 -16.62
C ILE A 113 -5.36 2.65 -15.23
N VAL A 114 -6.27 2.50 -14.29
CA VAL A 114 -5.92 2.29 -12.86
C VAL A 114 -5.75 0.81 -12.53
N ILE A 115 -6.63 -0.04 -13.03
CA ILE A 115 -6.63 -1.47 -12.69
C ILE A 115 -5.73 -2.26 -13.63
N ASP A 116 -5.84 -2.02 -14.94
CA ASP A 116 -5.08 -2.74 -15.97
C ASP A 116 -3.72 -2.08 -16.25
N GLY A 117 -3.46 -0.91 -15.68
CA GLY A 117 -2.16 -0.23 -15.75
C GLY A 117 -1.79 0.34 -17.13
N LYS A 118 -2.77 0.55 -17.99
CA LYS A 118 -2.55 1.15 -19.32
C LYS A 118 -2.27 2.64 -19.23
N THR A 119 -1.54 3.17 -20.20
CA THR A 119 -1.41 4.62 -20.36
C THR A 119 -2.74 5.24 -20.74
N VAL A 120 -2.90 6.53 -20.49
CA VAL A 120 -4.13 7.26 -20.84
C VAL A 120 -4.38 7.18 -22.34
N THR A 121 -3.34 7.31 -23.17
CA THR A 121 -3.46 7.24 -24.64
C THR A 121 -3.92 5.87 -25.10
N GLU A 122 -3.32 4.78 -24.59
CA GLU A 122 -3.72 3.41 -24.90
C GLU A 122 -5.16 3.11 -24.49
N ALA A 123 -5.55 3.55 -23.29
CA ALA A 123 -6.91 3.38 -22.78
C ALA A 123 -7.93 4.11 -23.62
N VAL A 124 -7.66 5.36 -24.01
CA VAL A 124 -8.54 6.16 -24.88
C VAL A 124 -8.71 5.50 -26.24
N GLN A 125 -7.62 5.06 -26.85
CA GLN A 125 -7.63 4.39 -28.14
C GLN A 125 -8.47 3.10 -28.10
N GLU A 126 -8.21 2.22 -27.14
CA GLU A 126 -8.94 0.96 -26.99
C GLU A 126 -10.44 1.18 -26.79
N ILE A 127 -10.81 2.13 -25.93
CA ILE A 127 -12.22 2.39 -25.60
C ILE A 127 -12.94 3.07 -26.75
N ALA A 128 -12.26 3.96 -27.49
CA ALA A 128 -12.80 4.56 -28.69
C ALA A 128 -13.13 3.50 -29.74
N GLU A 129 -12.20 2.58 -29.99
CA GLU A 129 -12.39 1.47 -30.93
C GLU A 129 -13.54 0.54 -30.50
N LYS A 130 -13.54 0.14 -29.24
CA LYS A 130 -14.52 -0.80 -28.66
C LYS A 130 -15.95 -0.25 -28.71
N ASN A 131 -16.12 1.06 -28.51
CA ASN A 131 -17.44 1.70 -28.44
C ASN A 131 -17.82 2.45 -29.74
N TYR A 132 -17.04 2.34 -30.80
CA TYR A 132 -17.26 3.00 -32.07
C TYR A 132 -17.43 4.51 -31.97
N ILE A 133 -16.63 5.15 -31.15
CA ILE A 133 -16.60 6.61 -30.99
C ILE A 133 -15.21 7.16 -31.33
N SER A 134 -15.11 8.47 -31.56
CA SER A 134 -13.82 9.08 -31.81
C SER A 134 -12.99 9.22 -30.54
N GLU A 135 -11.68 9.08 -30.65
CA GLU A 135 -10.75 9.34 -29.54
C GLU A 135 -10.92 10.76 -28.98
N GLN A 136 -11.17 11.72 -29.86
CA GLN A 136 -11.42 13.11 -29.48
C GLN A 136 -12.65 13.27 -28.58
N ALA A 137 -13.71 12.50 -28.81
CA ALA A 137 -14.90 12.48 -27.97
C ALA A 137 -14.57 11.90 -26.56
N VAL A 138 -13.75 10.86 -26.49
CA VAL A 138 -13.29 10.29 -25.21
C VAL A 138 -12.48 11.31 -24.43
N TRP A 139 -11.50 11.98 -25.07
CA TRP A 139 -10.69 13.01 -24.44
C TRP A 139 -11.51 14.20 -23.93
N ARG A 140 -12.49 14.63 -24.69
CA ARG A 140 -13.25 15.84 -24.39
C ARG A 140 -14.37 15.63 -23.38
N TYR A 141 -15.08 14.52 -23.46
CA TYR A 141 -16.34 14.32 -22.73
C TYR A 141 -16.28 13.27 -21.63
N HIS A 142 -15.41 12.28 -21.74
CA HIS A 142 -15.38 11.16 -20.80
C HIS A 142 -14.20 11.22 -19.84
N LEU A 143 -13.01 11.47 -20.32
CA LEU A 143 -11.79 11.54 -19.49
C LEU A 143 -11.86 12.63 -18.41
N PRO A 144 -12.40 13.85 -18.66
CA PRO A 144 -12.50 14.87 -17.63
C PRO A 144 -13.30 14.46 -16.40
N LYS A 145 -14.27 13.57 -16.55
CA LYS A 145 -15.13 13.10 -15.45
C LYS A 145 -14.39 12.27 -14.40
N ILE A 146 -13.29 11.64 -14.78
CA ILE A 146 -12.45 10.83 -13.87
C ILE A 146 -11.09 11.45 -13.61
N ARG A 147 -10.84 12.65 -14.10
CA ARG A 147 -9.53 13.32 -13.99
C ARG A 147 -9.09 13.52 -12.55
N GLU A 148 -10.00 13.94 -11.67
CA GLU A 148 -9.68 14.17 -10.26
C GLU A 148 -9.16 12.91 -9.57
N GLU A 149 -9.79 11.78 -9.82
CA GLU A 149 -9.40 10.49 -9.26
C GLU A 149 -8.06 10.00 -9.83
N LEU A 150 -7.82 10.20 -11.12
CA LEU A 150 -6.55 9.86 -11.75
C LEU A 150 -5.39 10.72 -11.20
N GLU A 151 -5.63 12.03 -11.01
CA GLU A 151 -4.64 12.93 -10.43
C GLU A 151 -4.37 12.60 -8.96
N ALA A 152 -5.39 12.26 -8.18
CA ALA A 152 -5.23 11.86 -6.78
C ALA A 152 -4.31 10.64 -6.65
N ILE A 153 -4.46 9.65 -7.54
CA ILE A 153 -3.60 8.46 -7.56
C ILE A 153 -2.16 8.80 -7.97
N ARG A 154 -2.01 9.74 -8.92
CA ARG A 154 -0.69 10.14 -9.42
C ARG A 154 0.13 10.93 -8.39
N ARG A 155 -0.51 11.82 -7.63
CA ARG A 155 0.17 12.69 -6.63
C ARG A 155 0.76 11.92 -5.45
N LYS A 156 0.26 10.71 -5.17
CA LYS A 156 0.71 9.87 -4.06
C LYS A 156 1.59 8.69 -4.49
N LYS A 157 2.14 8.71 -5.69
CA LYS A 157 3.24 7.84 -6.10
C LYS A 157 4.57 8.46 -5.68
#